data_c7f707f6b09e5819aa1b3603fcd74554
#
_entry.id   c7f707f6b09e5819aa1b3603fcd74554
#
_cell.length_a   1.000
_cell.length_b   1.000
_cell.length_c   1.000
_cell.angle_alpha   90.00
_cell.angle_beta   90.00
_cell.angle_gamma   90.00
#
_symmetry.space_group_name_H-M   'P 1'
#
loop_
_entity.id
_entity.type
_entity.pdbx_description
1 polymer ?
#
loop_
_entity_poly.entity_id
_entity_poly.type
_entity_poly.pdbx_seq_one_letter_code
_entity_poly.pdbx_strand_id
1 'polypeptide(L)'
;GHSFSVSQEALSEDFLIPIGKAKIERPGKDVTIVAHSMGVAHGLEAAESLAKEGIEAEVINLRSIRPLDIDTIVESVKKTNRLVTVEGGFPAFGLGSEICAQVMETEAFDYLDAPVERVTGADVPTPYAYNLETLSFATSEIVVKATKRALYRV
;
A
#
# COMPACT_ATOMS: atom_id res chain seq x y z
N GLY A 1 -29.33 -17.38 -5.67
CA GLY A 1 -27.88 -17.35 -5.62
C GLY A 1 -27.33 -16.39 -6.66
N HIS A 2 -26.57 -15.45 -6.20
CA HIS A 2 -25.88 -14.55 -7.12
C HIS A 2 -24.65 -15.25 -7.67
N SER A 3 -24.65 -15.51 -8.98
CA SER A 3 -23.45 -15.99 -9.63
C SER A 3 -22.56 -14.81 -9.94
N PHE A 4 -21.38 -14.78 -9.32
CA PHE A 4 -20.36 -13.84 -9.73
C PHE A 4 -19.75 -14.32 -11.04
N SER A 5 -20.05 -13.62 -12.12
CA SER A 5 -19.33 -13.88 -13.36
C SER A 5 -18.00 -13.14 -13.29
N VAL A 6 -16.98 -13.85 -12.84
CA VAL A 6 -15.61 -13.36 -12.95
C VAL A 6 -15.14 -13.71 -14.35
N SER A 7 -14.55 -12.76 -15.07
CA SER A 7 -14.01 -13.07 -16.39
C SER A 7 -12.95 -14.15 -16.27
N GLN A 8 -12.91 -15.05 -17.23
CA GLN A 8 -11.95 -16.15 -17.24
C GLN A 8 -10.51 -15.65 -17.24
N GLU A 9 -10.30 -14.46 -17.78
CA GLU A 9 -9.02 -13.78 -17.81
C GLU A 9 -8.58 -13.32 -16.41
N ALA A 10 -9.49 -12.75 -15.63
CA ALA A 10 -9.22 -12.36 -14.25
C ALA A 10 -8.95 -13.58 -13.36
N LEU A 11 -9.67 -14.68 -13.58
CA LEU A 11 -9.42 -15.93 -12.88
C LEU A 11 -8.05 -16.51 -13.19
N SER A 12 -7.62 -16.46 -14.46
CA SER A 12 -6.32 -17.01 -14.85
C SER A 12 -5.17 -16.18 -14.30
N GLU A 13 -5.28 -14.86 -14.21
CA GLU A 13 -4.26 -14.01 -13.59
C GLU A 13 -4.13 -14.31 -12.10
N ASP A 14 -5.24 -14.43 -11.37
CA ASP A 14 -5.22 -14.72 -9.94
C ASP A 14 -4.66 -16.12 -9.64
N PHE A 15 -4.94 -17.09 -10.49
CA PHE A 15 -4.41 -18.44 -10.33
C PHE A 15 -2.94 -18.56 -10.67
N LEU A 16 -2.41 -17.69 -11.53
CA LEU A 16 -1.02 -17.74 -11.95
C LEU A 16 -0.06 -17.07 -10.96
N ILE A 17 -0.59 -16.31 -9.99
CA ILE A 17 0.26 -15.67 -8.98
C ILE A 17 0.51 -16.67 -7.84
N PRO A 18 1.78 -17.07 -7.60
CA PRO A 18 2.08 -18.01 -6.53
C PRO A 18 1.71 -17.45 -5.16
N ILE A 19 1.43 -18.35 -4.22
CA ILE A 19 1.23 -17.98 -2.82
C ILE A 19 2.50 -17.29 -2.32
N GLY A 20 2.34 -16.17 -1.63
CA GLY A 20 3.47 -15.39 -1.12
C GLY A 20 4.02 -14.37 -2.09
N LYS A 21 3.38 -14.18 -3.25
CA LYS A 21 3.75 -13.13 -4.20
C LYS A 21 2.80 -11.95 -4.09
N ALA A 22 3.38 -10.76 -3.97
CA ALA A 22 2.63 -9.51 -4.02
C ALA A 22 2.29 -9.15 -5.46
N LYS A 23 1.26 -8.33 -5.63
CA LYS A 23 0.84 -7.85 -6.93
C LYS A 23 1.04 -6.34 -7.02
N ILE A 24 1.64 -5.89 -8.11
CA ILE A 24 1.73 -4.46 -8.40
C ILE A 24 0.42 -4.05 -9.06
N GLU A 25 -0.44 -3.37 -8.28
CA GLU A 25 -1.74 -2.92 -8.78
C GLU A 25 -1.62 -1.69 -9.66
N ARG A 26 -0.65 -0.83 -9.37
CA ARG A 26 -0.38 0.37 -10.14
C ARG A 26 1.12 0.62 -10.16
N PRO A 27 1.76 0.65 -11.34
CA PRO A 27 3.18 0.97 -11.42
C PRO A 27 3.42 2.47 -11.19
N GLY A 28 4.57 2.81 -10.66
CA GLY A 28 4.97 4.19 -10.42
C GLY A 28 6.46 4.29 -10.14
N LYS A 29 6.97 5.51 -10.07
CA LYS A 29 8.41 5.75 -9.94
C LYS A 29 8.79 6.69 -8.81
N ASP A 30 7.84 7.38 -8.21
CA ASP A 30 8.13 8.44 -7.23
C ASP A 30 8.05 7.97 -5.79
N VAL A 31 7.18 7.04 -5.50
CA VAL A 31 6.97 6.50 -4.16
C VAL A 31 6.36 5.10 -4.25
N THR A 32 6.70 4.25 -3.29
CA THR A 32 6.11 2.92 -3.14
C THR A 32 5.09 2.95 -2.01
N ILE A 33 3.86 2.55 -2.31
CA ILE A 33 2.79 2.38 -1.32
C ILE A 33 2.51 0.89 -1.21
N VAL A 34 2.77 0.32 -0.05
CA VAL A 34 2.52 -1.10 0.22
C VAL A 34 1.27 -1.21 1.07
N ALA A 35 0.32 -1.97 0.62
CA ALA A 35 -0.98 -2.09 1.28
C ALA A 35 -1.46 -3.54 1.31
N HIS A 36 -2.32 -3.83 2.26
CA HIS A 36 -2.95 -5.13 2.41
C HIS A 36 -4.44 -4.95 2.70
N SER A 37 -5.26 -5.84 2.13
CA SER A 37 -6.70 -5.86 2.38
C SER A 37 -7.37 -4.53 1.98
N MET A 38 -8.14 -3.94 2.85
CA MET A 38 -8.85 -2.67 2.59
C MET A 38 -7.90 -1.51 2.30
N GLY A 39 -6.68 -1.59 2.80
CA GLY A 39 -5.67 -0.57 2.55
C GLY A 39 -5.29 -0.44 1.07
N VAL A 40 -5.48 -1.48 0.28
CA VAL A 40 -5.21 -1.45 -1.16
C VAL A 40 -6.11 -0.44 -1.86
N ALA A 41 -7.41 -0.45 -1.55
CA ALA A 41 -8.36 0.51 -2.12
C ALA A 41 -7.98 1.95 -1.75
N HIS A 42 -7.62 2.17 -0.49
CA HIS A 42 -7.18 3.49 -0.01
C HIS A 42 -5.89 3.93 -0.69
N GLY A 43 -4.96 3.00 -0.88
CA GLY A 43 -3.71 3.29 -1.58
C GLY A 43 -3.93 3.66 -3.04
N LEU A 44 -4.84 2.96 -3.72
CA LEU A 44 -5.18 3.26 -5.11
C LEU A 44 -5.88 4.61 -5.26
N GLU A 45 -6.81 4.93 -4.37
CA GLU A 45 -7.46 6.25 -4.37
C GLU A 45 -6.43 7.37 -4.14
N ALA A 46 -5.53 7.16 -3.19
CA ALA A 46 -4.45 8.11 -2.92
C ALA A 46 -3.54 8.27 -4.14
N ALA A 47 -3.19 7.17 -4.80
CA ALA A 47 -2.35 7.20 -5.99
C ALA A 47 -2.99 8.00 -7.13
N GLU A 48 -4.30 7.88 -7.31
CA GLU A 48 -5.02 8.67 -8.30
C GLU A 48 -4.98 10.16 -7.98
N SER A 49 -5.18 10.52 -6.71
CA SER A 49 -5.10 11.91 -6.27
C SER A 49 -3.69 12.48 -6.46
N LEU A 50 -2.68 11.69 -6.15
CA LEU A 50 -1.28 12.09 -6.31
C LEU A 50 -0.90 12.25 -7.78
N ALA A 51 -1.44 11.41 -8.66
CA ALA A 51 -1.18 11.50 -10.10
C ALA A 51 -1.64 12.84 -10.66
N LYS A 52 -2.71 13.41 -10.14
CA LYS A 52 -3.19 14.74 -10.54
C LYS A 52 -2.19 15.85 -10.19
N GLU A 53 -1.32 15.60 -9.23
CA GLU A 53 -0.27 16.54 -8.82
C GLU A 53 1.09 16.18 -9.42
N GLY A 54 1.13 15.25 -10.36
CA GLY A 54 2.36 14.84 -11.03
C GLY A 54 3.20 13.84 -10.25
N ILE A 55 2.65 13.23 -9.20
CA ILE A 55 3.34 12.22 -8.39
C ILE A 55 2.86 10.83 -8.81
N GLU A 56 3.80 9.98 -9.25
CA GLU A 56 3.48 8.62 -9.66
C GLU A 56 3.80 7.63 -8.54
N ALA A 57 2.76 7.14 -7.89
CA ALA A 57 2.88 6.17 -6.82
C ALA A 57 2.74 4.75 -7.36
N GLU A 58 3.65 3.87 -6.94
CA GLU A 58 3.53 2.44 -7.20
C GLU A 58 2.79 1.80 -6.03
N VAL A 59 1.66 1.17 -6.31
CA VAL A 59 0.83 0.52 -5.29
C VAL A 59 1.02 -0.98 -5.36
N ILE A 60 1.50 -1.56 -4.27
CA ILE A 60 1.74 -2.99 -4.13
C ILE A 60 0.68 -3.58 -3.21
N ASN A 61 -0.03 -4.57 -3.69
CA ASN A 61 -0.98 -5.36 -2.92
C ASN A 61 -0.26 -6.58 -2.34
N LEU A 62 -0.09 -6.59 -1.02
CA LEU A 62 0.45 -7.75 -0.31
C LEU A 62 -0.64 -8.80 -0.14
N ARG A 63 -0.86 -9.61 -1.09
CA ARG A 63 -1.92 -10.63 -1.08
C ARG A 63 -1.79 -11.61 0.08
N SER A 64 -0.59 -11.72 0.64
CA SER A 64 -0.30 -12.57 1.79
C SER A 64 0.66 -11.85 2.73
N ILE A 65 0.41 -11.97 4.04
CA ILE A 65 1.31 -11.45 5.06
C ILE A 65 2.33 -12.52 5.47
N ARG A 66 1.98 -13.77 5.33
CA ARG A 66 2.84 -14.92 5.66
C ARG A 66 2.73 -16.00 4.60
N PRO A 67 3.75 -16.17 3.76
CA PRO A 67 5.01 -15.43 3.76
C PRO A 67 4.87 -14.03 3.15
N LEU A 68 5.66 -13.09 3.67
CA LEU A 68 5.71 -11.71 3.16
C LEU A 68 6.65 -11.66 1.95
N ASP A 69 6.16 -11.12 0.84
CA ASP A 69 6.98 -10.95 -0.37
C ASP A 69 7.85 -9.70 -0.26
N ILE A 70 8.90 -9.81 0.53
CA ILE A 70 9.83 -8.70 0.74
C ILE A 70 10.60 -8.35 -0.54
N ASP A 71 10.84 -9.30 -1.41
CA ASP A 71 11.61 -9.07 -2.64
C ASP A 71 10.91 -8.07 -3.57
N THR A 72 9.59 -8.19 -3.71
CA THR A 72 8.81 -7.24 -4.52
C THR A 72 8.89 -5.83 -3.93
N ILE A 73 8.82 -5.71 -2.60
CA ILE A 73 8.94 -4.43 -1.91
C ILE A 73 10.33 -3.84 -2.12
N VAL A 74 11.37 -4.65 -1.96
CA VAL A 74 12.76 -4.21 -2.13
C VAL A 74 12.98 -3.67 -3.55
N GLU A 75 12.55 -4.40 -4.57
CA GLU A 75 12.71 -3.97 -5.95
C GLU A 75 11.98 -2.65 -6.23
N SER A 76 10.80 -2.49 -5.66
CA SER A 76 10.04 -1.25 -5.81
C SER A 76 10.73 -0.07 -5.11
N VAL A 77 11.22 -0.26 -3.88
CA VAL A 77 11.93 0.78 -3.13
C VAL A 77 13.22 1.19 -3.84
N LYS A 78 13.93 0.25 -4.44
CA LYS A 78 15.14 0.55 -5.21
C LYS A 78 14.85 1.47 -6.39
N LYS A 79 13.65 1.40 -6.92
CA LYS A 79 13.20 2.25 -8.04
C LYS A 79 12.68 3.61 -7.57
N THR A 80 11.89 3.63 -6.49
CA THR A 80 11.18 4.83 -6.04
C THR A 80 11.91 5.61 -4.95
N ASN A 81 12.74 4.95 -4.16
CA ASN A 81 13.51 5.52 -3.04
C ASN A 81 12.67 6.01 -1.86
N ARG A 82 11.37 5.70 -1.85
CA ARG A 82 10.46 6.10 -0.78
C ARG A 82 9.43 5.02 -0.53
N LEU A 83 9.05 4.85 0.73
CA LEU A 83 8.14 3.79 1.13
C LEU A 83 7.07 4.31 2.09
N VAL A 84 5.83 4.01 1.76
CA VAL A 84 4.66 4.25 2.61
C VAL A 84 3.94 2.92 2.81
N THR A 85 3.62 2.57 4.04
CA THR A 85 2.83 1.37 4.33
C THR A 85 1.42 1.75 4.77
N VAL A 86 0.42 1.03 4.28
CA VAL A 86 -0.98 1.28 4.60
C VAL A 86 -1.60 0.00 5.17
N GLU A 87 -1.96 0.05 6.44
CA GLU A 87 -2.68 -1.03 7.09
C GLU A 87 -4.18 -0.71 7.01
N GLY A 88 -4.92 -1.54 6.30
CA GLY A 88 -6.38 -1.40 6.23
C GLY A 88 -7.01 -2.15 7.38
N GLY A 89 -7.45 -1.45 8.40
CA GLY A 89 -8.10 -2.05 9.56
C GLY A 89 -7.34 -1.81 10.84
N PHE A 90 -7.45 -2.74 11.78
CA PHE A 90 -6.79 -2.60 13.08
C PHE A 90 -5.28 -2.83 12.95
N PRO A 91 -4.46 -2.02 13.66
CA PRO A 91 -3.01 -2.20 13.64
C PRO A 91 -2.53 -3.43 14.41
N ALA A 92 -3.42 -4.39 14.65
CA ALA A 92 -3.19 -5.53 15.52
C ALA A 92 -2.04 -6.45 15.11
N PHE A 93 -1.67 -6.44 13.84
CA PHE A 93 -0.65 -7.34 13.32
C PHE A 93 0.70 -6.68 13.09
N GLY A 94 0.80 -5.38 13.29
CA GLY A 94 2.06 -4.67 13.12
C GLY A 94 2.68 -4.83 11.74
N LEU A 95 1.87 -4.87 10.68
CA LEU A 95 2.35 -5.09 9.33
C LEU A 95 3.39 -4.05 8.91
N GLY A 96 3.11 -2.77 9.19
CA GLY A 96 4.06 -1.70 8.90
C GLY A 96 5.38 -1.87 9.64
N SER A 97 5.34 -2.30 10.90
CA SER A 97 6.54 -2.57 11.69
C SER A 97 7.33 -3.74 11.12
N GLU A 98 6.65 -4.81 10.70
CA GLU A 98 7.28 -5.98 10.09
C GLU A 98 7.97 -5.61 8.78
N ILE A 99 7.30 -4.84 7.94
CA ILE A 99 7.87 -4.36 6.67
C ILE A 99 9.09 -3.49 6.94
N CYS A 100 9.01 -2.55 7.89
CA CYS A 100 10.13 -1.70 8.24
C CYS A 100 11.34 -2.52 8.72
N ALA A 101 11.10 -3.50 9.60
CA ALA A 101 12.15 -4.34 10.12
C ALA A 101 12.84 -5.12 9.00
N GLN A 102 12.07 -5.73 8.10
CA GLN A 102 12.64 -6.51 7.01
C GLN A 102 13.35 -5.62 5.98
N VAL A 103 12.82 -4.44 5.69
CA VAL A 103 13.46 -3.49 4.78
C VAL A 103 14.82 -3.05 5.32
N MET A 104 14.91 -2.81 6.64
CA MET A 104 16.18 -2.43 7.27
C MET A 104 17.24 -3.53 7.21
N GLU A 105 16.83 -4.78 7.09
CA GLU A 105 17.73 -5.91 6.96
C GLU A 105 18.13 -6.21 5.51
N THR A 106 17.60 -5.44 4.56
CA THR A 106 17.85 -5.63 3.13
C THR A 106 18.61 -4.46 2.54
N GLU A 107 19.01 -4.61 1.28
CA GLU A 107 19.66 -3.53 0.53
C GLU A 107 18.74 -2.32 0.29
N ALA A 108 17.41 -2.50 0.41
CA ALA A 108 16.45 -1.42 0.22
C ALA A 108 16.69 -0.25 1.19
N PHE A 109 17.21 -0.53 2.38
CA PHE A 109 17.56 0.51 3.35
C PHE A 109 18.51 1.57 2.75
N ASP A 110 19.47 1.13 1.93
CA ASP A 110 20.43 2.03 1.30
C ASP A 110 19.81 2.92 0.22
N TYR A 111 18.64 2.57 -0.26
CA TYR A 111 17.94 3.32 -1.32
C TYR A 111 16.89 4.28 -0.78
N LEU A 112 16.56 4.22 0.52
CA LEU A 112 15.55 5.10 1.11
C LEU A 112 16.10 6.52 1.26
N ASP A 113 15.40 7.48 0.67
CA ASP A 113 15.71 8.90 0.75
C ASP A 113 14.95 9.62 1.87
N ALA A 114 14.03 8.91 2.53
CA ALA A 114 13.21 9.44 3.60
C ALA A 114 12.83 8.32 4.57
N PRO A 115 12.48 8.64 5.82
CA PRO A 115 11.92 7.64 6.72
C PRO A 115 10.65 6.99 6.15
N VAL A 116 10.44 5.73 6.49
CA VAL A 116 9.22 5.02 6.09
C VAL A 116 8.03 5.65 6.81
N GLU A 117 7.01 6.03 6.04
CA GLU A 117 5.75 6.53 6.59
C GLU A 117 4.78 5.38 6.75
N ARG A 118 4.13 5.30 7.92
CA ARG A 118 3.17 4.24 8.22
C ARG A 118 1.79 4.84 8.44
N VAL A 119 0.82 4.38 7.67
CA VAL A 119 -0.59 4.74 7.85
C VAL A 119 -1.29 3.54 8.47
N THR A 120 -1.84 3.71 9.65
CA THR A 120 -2.54 2.65 10.37
C THR A 120 -3.99 3.03 10.61
N GLY A 121 -4.82 2.04 10.95
CA GLY A 121 -6.21 2.29 11.28
C GLY A 121 -6.40 3.22 12.48
N ALA A 122 -5.40 3.32 13.35
CA ALA A 122 -5.43 4.21 14.51
C ALA A 122 -5.36 5.69 14.12
N ASP A 123 -4.84 5.99 12.93
CA ASP A 123 -4.73 7.36 12.42
C ASP A 123 -6.06 7.88 11.89
N VAL A 124 -7.06 7.01 11.78
CA VAL A 124 -8.38 7.36 11.30
C VAL A 124 -9.30 7.53 12.51
N PRO A 125 -9.89 8.73 12.70
CA PRO A 125 -10.89 8.89 13.75
C PRO A 125 -12.02 7.89 13.53
N THR A 126 -12.43 7.17 14.58
CA THR A 126 -13.53 6.23 14.51
C THR A 126 -14.74 6.77 15.29
N PRO A 127 -15.47 7.75 14.78
CA PRO A 127 -16.74 8.12 15.40
C PRO A 127 -17.80 7.11 14.98
N TYR A 128 -18.67 6.82 15.89
CA TYR A 128 -19.65 5.75 15.79
C TYR A 128 -20.73 5.94 14.72
N ALA A 129 -20.66 6.95 13.89
CA ALA A 129 -21.72 7.27 12.95
C ALA A 129 -21.27 7.45 11.50
N TYR A 130 -20.09 6.97 11.15
CA TYR A 130 -19.63 7.11 9.77
C TYR A 130 -20.07 5.94 8.90
N ASN A 131 -20.46 6.25 7.67
CA ASN A 131 -20.58 5.22 6.67
C ASN A 131 -19.20 4.85 6.13
N LEU A 132 -19.12 3.69 5.48
CA LEU A 132 -17.86 3.16 4.95
C LEU A 132 -17.22 4.09 3.92
N GLU A 133 -18.03 4.82 3.18
CA GLU A 133 -17.56 5.76 2.16
C GLU A 133 -16.79 6.93 2.78
N THR A 134 -17.29 7.49 3.88
CA THR A 134 -16.63 8.58 4.59
C THR A 134 -15.29 8.11 5.19
N LEU A 135 -15.25 6.91 5.76
CA LEU A 135 -14.02 6.34 6.30
C LEU A 135 -12.98 6.09 5.22
N SER A 136 -13.41 5.55 4.08
CA SER A 136 -12.52 5.30 2.94
C SER A 136 -11.89 6.59 2.44
N PHE A 137 -12.69 7.64 2.28
CA PHE A 137 -12.22 8.94 1.83
C PHE A 137 -11.22 9.55 2.80
N ALA A 138 -11.52 9.54 4.10
CA ALA A 138 -10.61 10.05 5.12
C ALA A 138 -9.28 9.30 5.15
N THR A 139 -9.31 7.99 4.94
CA THR A 139 -8.11 7.16 4.93
C THR A 139 -7.24 7.45 3.71
N SER A 140 -7.84 7.63 2.53
CA SER A 140 -7.07 7.96 1.34
C SER A 140 -6.41 9.34 1.45
N GLU A 141 -7.06 10.31 2.08
CA GLU A 141 -6.45 11.62 2.36
C GLU A 141 -5.24 11.49 3.29
N ILE A 142 -5.31 10.63 4.30
CA ILE A 142 -4.20 10.38 5.22
C ILE A 142 -3.03 9.75 4.47
N VAL A 143 -3.30 8.83 3.56
CA VAL A 143 -2.26 8.22 2.71
C VAL A 143 -1.59 9.28 1.84
N VAL A 144 -2.37 10.18 1.24
CA VAL A 144 -1.83 11.28 0.44
C VAL A 144 -0.90 12.15 1.28
N LYS A 145 -1.31 12.52 2.48
CA LYS A 145 -0.50 13.33 3.39
C LYS A 145 0.80 12.63 3.78
N ALA A 146 0.72 11.35 4.12
CA ALA A 146 1.90 10.56 4.46
C ALA A 146 2.87 10.46 3.29
N THR A 147 2.34 10.28 2.09
CA THR A 147 3.15 10.22 0.88
C THR A 147 3.85 11.56 0.62
N LYS A 148 3.14 12.66 0.79
CA LYS A 148 3.74 14.00 0.64
C LYS A 148 4.84 14.23 1.66
N ARG A 149 4.67 13.75 2.90
CA ARG A 149 5.74 13.83 3.90
C ARG A 149 6.98 13.06 3.45
N ALA A 150 6.79 11.86 2.92
CA ALA A 150 7.90 11.05 2.40
C ALA A 150 8.61 11.73 1.23
N LEU A 151 7.91 12.54 0.48
CA LEU A 151 8.45 13.29 -0.66
C LEU A 151 8.93 14.69 -0.26
N TYR A 152 8.85 15.05 1.03
CA TYR A 152 9.14 16.39 1.54
C TYR A 152 8.31 17.49 0.87
N ARG A 153 7.10 17.16 0.46
CA ARG A 153 6.12 18.11 -0.09
C ARG A 153 5.02 18.36 0.94
N VAL A 154 4.69 19.60 1.14
CA VAL A 154 3.65 19.99 2.09
C VAL A 154 2.32 20.18 1.38
#